data_8a90f88df5af70fdb52c95e908b6000c
#
_entry.id   8a90f88df5af70fdb52c95e908b6000c
#
_cell.length_a   1.000
_cell.length_b   1.000
_cell.length_c   1.000
_cell.angle_alpha   90.00
_cell.angle_beta   90.00
_cell.angle_gamma   90.00
#
_symmetry.space_group_name_H-M   'P 1'
#
loop_
_entity.id
_entity.type
_entity.pdbx_description
1 polymer ?
#
loop_
_entity_poly.entity_id
_entity_poly.type
_entity_poly.pdbx_seq_one_letter_code
_entity_poly.pdbx_strand_id
1 'polypeptide(L)'
;AGGHGGAGGAAGLWGAGGGGGNGGNGADANIVSGGDGGLGGAGGGGGWLYGDGGAGGHGGQGAIGLGGGAGGDGGQGGAGRGLWGTGGAGGHGGQGGGTGGPPLPGQAGMGAAGGAGGLIGNGGAGGDGGVGASGGVAGVGGAGGNAMLIGHGGAGGAGGDSSFANGAAGGAGGAGGHLFGNGGSGGHGGAVTAGNTGIGGAGGVGGDARLIGHGGAGGAGGDRAGALVGRDGGPGGNGGAGGQLYGNGGDGGPGGQGGQAFGANNIGGTGGAGGNGGPAILSGNGGNGGAGGAPGTGGTLQAAVSGLVTALFGAPGQPGDTGQPG
;
A
#
# COMPACT_ATOMS: atom_id res chain seq x y z
N ALA A 1 16.64 19.28 -9.20
CA ALA A 1 15.98 17.97 -9.21
C ALA A 1 17.02 16.86 -9.32
N GLY A 2 16.75 15.71 -8.74
CA GLY A 2 17.57 14.51 -8.90
C GLY A 2 17.46 13.95 -10.32
N GLY A 3 18.52 13.29 -10.79
CA GLY A 3 18.48 12.57 -12.07
C GLY A 3 17.55 11.36 -12.02
N HIS A 4 16.90 11.02 -13.13
CA HIS A 4 16.07 9.81 -13.22
C HIS A 4 16.94 8.55 -13.33
N GLY A 5 16.51 7.46 -12.73
CA GLY A 5 17.12 6.15 -12.89
C GLY A 5 16.96 5.61 -14.31
N GLY A 6 17.99 4.97 -14.84
CA GLY A 6 17.93 4.29 -16.13
C GLY A 6 17.08 3.01 -16.07
N ALA A 7 16.40 2.68 -17.16
CA ALA A 7 15.66 1.42 -17.26
C ALA A 7 16.62 0.21 -17.34
N GLY A 8 16.25 -0.90 -16.73
CA GLY A 8 16.95 -2.18 -16.85
C GLY A 8 16.81 -2.77 -18.25
N GLY A 9 17.85 -3.42 -18.73
CA GLY A 9 17.85 -4.13 -20.01
C GLY A 9 17.00 -5.40 -19.97
N ALA A 10 16.25 -5.69 -21.03
CA ALA A 10 15.54 -6.95 -21.16
C ALA A 10 16.52 -8.09 -21.50
N ALA A 11 16.26 -9.30 -20.98
CA ALA A 11 17.01 -10.49 -21.37
C ALA A 11 16.54 -11.00 -22.76
N GLY A 12 17.41 -11.79 -23.42
CA GLY A 12 17.09 -12.44 -24.68
C GLY A 12 16.24 -13.70 -24.50
N LEU A 13 16.75 -14.87 -24.92
CA LEU A 13 16.04 -16.14 -24.78
C LEU A 13 16.05 -16.66 -23.33
N TRP A 14 17.18 -16.51 -22.65
CA TRP A 14 17.47 -16.98 -21.29
C TRP A 14 18.02 -15.83 -20.46
N GLY A 15 17.68 -15.81 -19.21
CA GLY A 15 18.23 -14.90 -18.21
C GLY A 15 17.23 -13.94 -17.62
N ALA A 16 17.55 -13.38 -16.48
CA ALA A 16 16.74 -12.37 -15.82
C ALA A 16 16.89 -11.00 -16.49
N GLY A 17 15.85 -10.21 -16.46
CA GLY A 17 15.90 -8.79 -16.83
C GLY A 17 16.76 -8.00 -15.84
N GLY A 18 17.41 -6.97 -16.33
CA GLY A 18 18.20 -6.04 -15.50
C GLY A 18 17.30 -5.22 -14.56
N GLY A 19 17.79 -4.92 -13.37
CA GLY A 19 17.11 -3.98 -12.48
C GLY A 19 17.10 -2.56 -13.03
N GLY A 20 16.06 -1.79 -12.72
CA GLY A 20 16.01 -0.35 -12.96
C GLY A 20 16.94 0.39 -12.00
N GLY A 21 17.54 1.47 -12.47
CA GLY A 21 18.36 2.35 -11.63
C GLY A 21 17.49 3.18 -10.67
N ASN A 22 18.00 3.48 -9.50
CA ASN A 22 17.32 4.38 -8.56
C ASN A 22 17.36 5.83 -9.07
N GLY A 23 16.31 6.60 -8.75
CA GLY A 23 16.31 8.04 -8.94
C GLY A 23 17.28 8.72 -7.98
N GLY A 24 17.92 9.79 -8.45
CA GLY A 24 18.77 10.62 -7.60
C GLY A 24 17.95 11.49 -6.65
N ASN A 25 18.50 11.80 -5.48
CA ASN A 25 17.85 12.70 -4.54
C ASN A 25 17.87 14.15 -5.06
N GLY A 26 16.87 14.92 -4.65
CA GLY A 26 16.86 16.37 -4.85
C GLY A 26 17.99 17.05 -4.09
N ALA A 27 18.36 18.26 -4.50
CA ALA A 27 19.35 19.05 -3.80
C ALA A 27 18.67 20.01 -2.82
N ASP A 28 19.20 20.10 -1.59
CA ASP A 28 18.71 21.02 -0.57
C ASP A 28 18.93 22.49 -0.98
N ALA A 29 18.00 23.36 -0.57
CA ALA A 29 18.06 24.78 -0.84
C ALA A 29 17.62 25.58 0.39
N ASN A 30 18.39 26.65 0.71
CA ASN A 30 18.12 27.45 1.91
C ASN A 30 17.14 28.60 1.65
N ILE A 31 17.03 29.11 0.43
CA ILE A 31 16.26 30.30 0.07
C ILE A 31 15.28 30.13 -1.09
N VAL A 32 15.22 28.91 -1.64
CA VAL A 32 14.27 28.52 -2.69
C VAL A 32 13.67 27.16 -2.35
N SER A 33 12.75 26.68 -3.15
CA SER A 33 12.20 25.33 -2.97
C SER A 33 13.28 24.27 -3.08
N GLY A 34 13.24 23.25 -2.24
CA GLY A 34 14.06 22.05 -2.35
C GLY A 34 13.90 21.39 -3.72
N GLY A 35 14.94 20.73 -4.19
CA GLY A 35 14.87 19.99 -5.46
C GLY A 35 14.02 18.74 -5.37
N ASP A 36 13.33 18.38 -6.43
CA ASP A 36 12.58 17.13 -6.51
C ASP A 36 13.50 15.92 -6.64
N GLY A 37 13.11 14.80 -6.07
CA GLY A 37 13.73 13.50 -6.32
C GLY A 37 13.48 13.01 -7.75
N GLY A 38 14.46 12.30 -8.30
CA GLY A 38 14.35 11.67 -9.61
C GLY A 38 13.45 10.43 -9.58
N LEU A 39 12.83 10.08 -10.69
CA LEU A 39 12.05 8.86 -10.83
C LEU A 39 12.95 7.62 -10.82
N GLY A 40 12.48 6.50 -10.26
CA GLY A 40 13.11 5.21 -10.42
C GLY A 40 12.95 4.66 -11.84
N GLY A 41 13.98 3.98 -12.34
CA GLY A 41 13.92 3.32 -13.65
C GLY A 41 13.11 2.04 -13.62
N ALA A 42 12.45 1.70 -14.74
CA ALA A 42 11.73 0.44 -14.84
C ALA A 42 12.69 -0.75 -14.88
N GLY A 43 12.30 -1.90 -14.32
CA GLY A 43 12.99 -3.17 -14.48
C GLY A 43 12.84 -3.73 -15.89
N GLY A 44 13.86 -4.41 -16.38
CA GLY A 44 13.87 -5.09 -17.67
C GLY A 44 13.02 -6.37 -17.65
N GLY A 45 12.49 -6.75 -18.79
CA GLY A 45 11.78 -8.03 -18.95
C GLY A 45 12.70 -9.24 -18.91
N GLY A 46 12.25 -10.35 -18.34
CA GLY A 46 12.95 -11.63 -18.37
C GLY A 46 13.02 -12.24 -19.76
N GLY A 47 13.79 -13.33 -19.90
CA GLY A 47 14.00 -14.05 -21.15
C GLY A 47 12.74 -14.74 -21.67
N TRP A 48 12.70 -14.96 -23.02
CA TRP A 48 11.51 -15.52 -23.67
C TRP A 48 11.23 -16.99 -23.33
N LEU A 49 12.22 -17.76 -22.96
CA LEU A 49 12.03 -19.16 -22.54
C LEU A 49 12.08 -19.28 -21.02
N TYR A 50 13.08 -18.68 -20.42
CA TYR A 50 13.30 -18.69 -18.97
C TYR A 50 13.91 -17.37 -18.51
N GLY A 51 13.29 -16.75 -17.51
CA GLY A 51 13.90 -15.60 -16.86
C GLY A 51 12.90 -14.72 -16.12
N ASP A 52 13.32 -14.28 -14.96
CA ASP A 52 12.55 -13.38 -14.13
C ASP A 52 12.63 -11.94 -14.65
N GLY A 53 11.60 -11.16 -14.44
CA GLY A 53 11.63 -9.73 -14.65
C GLY A 53 12.54 -9.04 -13.64
N GLY A 54 13.27 -8.00 -14.07
CA GLY A 54 14.08 -7.17 -13.19
C GLY A 54 13.25 -6.32 -12.26
N ALA A 55 13.75 -6.03 -11.06
CA ALA A 55 13.08 -5.11 -10.14
C ALA A 55 13.11 -3.67 -10.70
N GLY A 56 12.07 -2.88 -10.42
CA GLY A 56 12.09 -1.44 -10.64
C GLY A 56 12.99 -0.71 -9.64
N GLY A 57 13.60 0.39 -10.05
CA GLY A 57 14.41 1.24 -9.20
C GLY A 57 13.54 2.08 -8.25
N HIS A 58 14.10 2.46 -7.11
CA HIS A 58 13.40 3.35 -6.16
C HIS A 58 13.39 4.80 -6.66
N GLY A 59 12.35 5.55 -6.32
CA GLY A 59 12.32 6.98 -6.51
C GLY A 59 13.30 7.69 -5.56
N GLY A 60 13.88 8.80 -6.02
CA GLY A 60 14.75 9.65 -5.21
C GLY A 60 13.96 10.46 -4.18
N GLN A 61 14.61 10.85 -3.10
CA GLN A 61 14.00 11.70 -2.07
C GLN A 61 13.92 13.16 -2.54
N GLY A 62 12.83 13.83 -2.19
CA GLY A 62 12.70 15.27 -2.30
C GLY A 62 13.57 15.98 -1.24
N ALA A 63 14.11 17.12 -1.59
CA ALA A 63 15.02 17.86 -0.73
C ALA A 63 14.32 18.91 0.14
N ILE A 64 15.00 19.33 1.19
CA ILE A 64 14.55 20.38 2.10
C ILE A 64 14.75 21.76 1.45
N GLY A 65 13.78 22.67 1.65
CA GLY A 65 13.83 24.04 1.15
C GLY A 65 12.78 24.94 1.81
N LEU A 66 12.59 26.18 1.32
CA LEU A 66 11.44 27.02 1.69
C LEU A 66 10.11 26.34 1.31
N GLY A 67 10.07 25.65 0.16
CA GLY A 67 9.11 24.63 -0.19
C GLY A 67 9.82 23.27 -0.28
N GLY A 68 9.28 22.20 0.25
CA GLY A 68 9.86 20.88 0.12
C GLY A 68 9.80 20.37 -1.31
N GLY A 69 10.85 19.74 -1.81
CA GLY A 69 10.87 19.04 -3.09
C GLY A 69 9.99 17.80 -3.06
N ALA A 70 9.39 17.42 -4.19
CA ALA A 70 8.64 16.18 -4.29
C ALA A 70 9.57 14.96 -4.28
N GLY A 71 9.17 13.86 -3.67
CA GLY A 71 9.79 12.56 -3.85
C GLY A 71 9.50 12.01 -5.25
N GLY A 72 10.45 11.32 -5.85
CA GLY A 72 10.26 10.64 -7.12
C GLY A 72 9.42 9.36 -6.99
N ASP A 73 8.66 9.01 -8.01
CA ASP A 73 7.94 7.73 -8.05
C ASP A 73 8.91 6.56 -8.27
N GLY A 74 8.56 5.38 -7.74
CA GLY A 74 9.27 4.14 -8.03
C GLY A 74 9.13 3.73 -9.50
N GLY A 75 10.09 2.95 -9.98
CA GLY A 75 10.06 2.33 -11.31
C GLY A 75 9.27 1.02 -11.31
N GLN A 76 8.56 0.72 -12.39
CA GLN A 76 7.78 -0.51 -12.50
C GLN A 76 8.67 -1.74 -12.52
N GLY A 77 8.22 -2.85 -11.93
CA GLY A 77 8.87 -4.14 -12.05
C GLY A 77 8.75 -4.69 -13.47
N GLY A 78 9.84 -5.29 -13.98
CA GLY A 78 9.85 -5.95 -15.27
C GLY A 78 8.97 -7.21 -15.29
N ALA A 79 8.37 -7.51 -16.43
CA ALA A 79 7.59 -8.74 -16.57
C ALA A 79 8.51 -9.97 -16.67
N GLY A 80 8.14 -11.07 -15.98
CA GLY A 80 8.63 -12.39 -16.30
C GLY A 80 8.00 -12.80 -17.64
N ARG A 81 8.83 -13.04 -18.65
CA ARG A 81 8.36 -13.36 -19.99
C ARG A 81 8.44 -14.85 -20.26
N GLY A 82 7.77 -15.27 -21.31
CA GLY A 82 7.88 -16.62 -21.83
C GLY A 82 7.28 -17.70 -20.95
N LEU A 83 7.91 -18.90 -21.03
CA LEU A 83 7.36 -20.10 -20.41
C LEU A 83 7.53 -20.08 -18.87
N TRP A 84 8.70 -19.68 -18.38
CA TRP A 84 9.04 -19.67 -16.94
C TRP A 84 9.65 -18.34 -16.56
N GLY A 85 9.04 -17.67 -15.57
CA GLY A 85 9.66 -16.46 -15.01
C GLY A 85 8.70 -15.73 -14.08
N THR A 86 9.22 -15.23 -12.98
CA THR A 86 8.46 -14.37 -12.05
C THR A 86 8.53 -12.92 -12.51
N GLY A 87 7.52 -12.13 -12.20
CA GLY A 87 7.56 -10.70 -12.35
C GLY A 87 8.53 -10.05 -11.36
N GLY A 88 9.22 -9.01 -11.77
CA GLY A 88 10.08 -8.21 -10.88
C GLY A 88 9.26 -7.36 -9.91
N ALA A 89 9.79 -7.06 -8.75
CA ALA A 89 9.14 -6.15 -7.80
C ALA A 89 9.10 -4.71 -8.36
N GLY A 90 8.05 -3.96 -8.01
CA GLY A 90 8.00 -2.51 -8.22
C GLY A 90 8.95 -1.78 -7.28
N GLY A 91 9.48 -0.64 -7.71
CA GLY A 91 10.31 0.23 -6.87
C GLY A 91 9.48 1.02 -5.88
N HIS A 92 10.07 1.37 -4.73
CA HIS A 92 9.41 2.21 -3.73
C HIS A 92 9.42 3.69 -4.18
N GLY A 93 8.41 4.44 -3.75
CA GLY A 93 8.37 5.89 -3.90
C GLY A 93 9.37 6.59 -2.97
N GLY A 94 9.93 7.71 -3.42
CA GLY A 94 10.81 8.57 -2.63
C GLY A 94 10.03 9.36 -1.58
N GLN A 95 10.67 9.72 -0.48
CA GLN A 95 10.08 10.59 0.54
C GLN A 95 9.92 12.02 0.01
N GLY A 96 8.87 12.70 0.47
CA GLY A 96 8.73 14.13 0.22
C GLY A 96 9.74 14.95 1.04
N GLY A 97 10.23 16.05 0.50
CA GLY A 97 11.13 16.97 1.18
C GLY A 97 10.42 17.78 2.28
N GLY A 98 11.09 17.98 3.40
CA GLY A 98 10.61 18.83 4.49
C GLY A 98 10.69 20.32 4.14
N THR A 99 9.95 21.15 4.89
CA THR A 99 10.00 22.61 4.77
C THR A 99 10.69 23.24 5.96
N GLY A 100 11.55 24.23 5.71
CA GLY A 100 12.11 25.12 6.73
C GLY A 100 11.14 26.23 7.19
N GLY A 101 9.91 26.30 6.63
CA GLY A 101 8.85 27.28 6.91
C GLY A 101 7.68 27.12 5.94
N PRO A 102 6.54 27.85 6.13
CA PRO A 102 5.47 27.81 5.14
C PRO A 102 5.95 28.35 3.77
N PRO A 103 5.56 27.83 2.56
CA PRO A 103 4.21 27.36 2.33
C PRO A 103 4.09 25.91 1.98
N LEU A 104 4.70 25.08 1.39
CA LEU A 104 4.17 23.73 1.07
C LEU A 104 5.23 22.63 1.18
N PRO A 105 4.95 21.57 1.97
CA PRO A 105 5.82 20.41 2.03
C PRO A 105 5.80 19.66 0.70
N GLY A 106 6.91 18.99 0.36
CA GLY A 106 6.99 18.13 -0.79
C GLY A 106 6.07 16.91 -0.67
N GLN A 107 5.41 16.56 -1.77
CA GLN A 107 4.64 15.31 -1.85
C GLN A 107 5.60 14.14 -1.93
N ALA A 108 5.22 12.99 -1.39
CA ALA A 108 6.00 11.77 -1.56
C ALA A 108 5.69 11.09 -2.89
N GLY A 109 6.65 10.36 -3.42
CA GLY A 109 6.49 9.56 -4.61
C GLY A 109 5.63 8.30 -4.37
N MET A 110 4.95 7.84 -5.39
CA MET A 110 4.15 6.60 -5.35
C MET A 110 5.04 5.38 -5.50
N GLY A 111 4.65 4.29 -4.84
CA GLY A 111 5.20 2.97 -5.11
C GLY A 111 4.74 2.47 -6.47
N ALA A 112 5.61 1.78 -7.18
CA ALA A 112 5.31 1.26 -8.51
C ALA A 112 4.72 -0.14 -8.49
N ALA A 113 4.03 -0.51 -9.56
CA ALA A 113 3.47 -1.84 -9.70
C ALA A 113 4.57 -2.89 -9.90
N GLY A 114 4.33 -4.08 -9.36
CA GLY A 114 5.11 -5.27 -9.67
C GLY A 114 4.86 -5.76 -11.09
N GLY A 115 5.86 -6.42 -11.69
CA GLY A 115 5.76 -7.00 -13.02
C GLY A 115 4.83 -8.22 -13.06
N ALA A 116 4.22 -8.49 -14.20
CA ALA A 116 3.46 -9.70 -14.41
C ALA A 116 4.38 -10.93 -14.46
N GLY A 117 3.92 -12.10 -14.00
CA GLY A 117 4.61 -13.39 -14.20
C GLY A 117 4.50 -13.88 -15.65
N GLY A 118 5.40 -14.79 -16.06
CA GLY A 118 5.30 -15.54 -17.28
C GLY A 118 4.17 -16.57 -17.26
N LEU A 119 4.15 -17.51 -18.25
CA LEU A 119 3.13 -18.56 -18.30
C LEU A 119 3.12 -19.38 -17.00
N ILE A 120 4.29 -19.71 -16.51
CA ILE A 120 4.52 -20.32 -15.19
C ILE A 120 5.43 -19.38 -14.40
N GLY A 121 4.88 -18.77 -13.37
CA GLY A 121 5.59 -17.82 -12.52
C GLY A 121 4.67 -16.88 -11.79
N ASN A 122 5.14 -16.36 -10.67
CA ASN A 122 4.35 -15.46 -9.83
C ASN A 122 4.43 -14.03 -10.36
N GLY A 123 3.43 -13.21 -10.05
CA GLY A 123 3.53 -11.77 -10.19
C GLY A 123 4.52 -11.19 -9.18
N GLY A 124 5.18 -10.10 -9.54
CA GLY A 124 6.07 -9.35 -8.65
C GLY A 124 5.29 -8.54 -7.62
N ALA A 125 5.86 -8.29 -6.45
CA ALA A 125 5.28 -7.42 -5.46
C ALA A 125 5.23 -5.96 -5.93
N GLY A 126 4.25 -5.19 -5.48
CA GLY A 126 4.23 -3.73 -5.63
C GLY A 126 5.22 -3.07 -4.68
N GLY A 127 5.74 -1.90 -5.07
CA GLY A 127 6.59 -1.07 -4.22
C GLY A 127 5.78 -0.26 -3.23
N ASP A 128 6.35 0.07 -2.06
CA ASP A 128 5.70 0.91 -1.07
C ASP A 128 5.68 2.38 -1.52
N GLY A 129 4.70 3.11 -1.08
CA GLY A 129 4.64 4.56 -1.26
C GLY A 129 5.63 5.28 -0.34
N GLY A 130 6.11 6.44 -0.77
CA GLY A 130 7.00 7.28 0.01
C GLY A 130 6.27 7.95 1.19
N VAL A 131 7.03 8.30 2.23
CA VAL A 131 6.54 9.01 3.41
C VAL A 131 6.37 10.50 3.10
N GLY A 132 5.23 11.07 3.46
CA GLY A 132 4.97 12.52 3.35
C GLY A 132 5.65 13.27 4.48
N ALA A 133 6.63 14.13 4.16
CA ALA A 133 7.29 14.95 5.17
C ALA A 133 6.48 16.18 5.54
N SER A 134 6.50 16.56 6.82
CA SER A 134 6.04 17.86 7.36
C SER A 134 4.66 18.35 6.84
N GLY A 135 3.72 17.47 6.58
CA GLY A 135 2.39 17.82 6.04
C GLY A 135 2.21 17.56 4.55
N GLY A 136 3.24 17.05 3.87
CA GLY A 136 3.14 16.56 2.50
C GLY A 136 2.24 15.33 2.37
N VAL A 137 1.65 15.18 1.21
CA VAL A 137 0.84 14.00 0.89
C VAL A 137 1.74 12.79 0.76
N ALA A 138 1.39 11.72 1.45
CA ALA A 138 2.12 10.44 1.34
C ALA A 138 1.83 9.74 0.00
N GLY A 139 2.78 8.93 -0.45
CA GLY A 139 2.66 8.17 -1.69
C GLY A 139 1.81 6.90 -1.55
N VAL A 140 0.99 6.60 -2.53
CA VAL A 140 0.18 5.36 -2.57
C VAL A 140 1.08 4.16 -2.84
N GLY A 141 0.79 3.01 -2.24
CA GLY A 141 1.48 1.76 -2.53
C GLY A 141 1.16 1.24 -3.93
N GLY A 142 2.16 0.63 -4.57
CA GLY A 142 2.03 0.02 -5.89
C GLY A 142 1.23 -1.28 -5.86
N ALA A 143 0.54 -1.59 -6.95
CA ALA A 143 -0.19 -2.85 -7.06
C ALA A 143 0.77 -4.03 -7.27
N GLY A 144 0.39 -5.22 -6.76
CA GLY A 144 1.08 -6.47 -7.10
C GLY A 144 0.83 -6.88 -8.55
N GLY A 145 1.82 -7.52 -9.16
CA GLY A 145 1.73 -8.07 -10.51
C GLY A 145 0.83 -9.30 -10.57
N ASN A 146 0.20 -9.54 -11.70
CA ASN A 146 -0.63 -10.72 -11.93
C ASN A 146 0.22 -11.90 -12.37
N ALA A 147 -0.17 -13.14 -11.98
CA ALA A 147 0.32 -14.35 -12.64
C ALA A 147 -0.49 -14.63 -13.91
N MET A 148 0.14 -15.32 -14.90
CA MET A 148 -0.52 -15.58 -16.17
C MET A 148 -1.35 -16.89 -16.15
N LEU A 149 -0.74 -18.06 -16.16
CA LEU A 149 -1.45 -19.34 -16.18
C LEU A 149 -1.31 -20.09 -14.86
N ILE A 150 -0.09 -20.33 -14.41
CA ILE A 150 0.24 -21.01 -13.16
C ILE A 150 1.18 -20.11 -12.35
N GLY A 151 0.74 -19.70 -11.18
CA GLY A 151 1.50 -18.87 -10.27
C GLY A 151 0.62 -17.99 -9.40
N HIS A 152 1.17 -17.46 -8.36
CA HIS A 152 0.46 -16.58 -7.43
C HIS A 152 0.54 -15.12 -7.87
N GLY A 153 -0.48 -14.33 -7.58
CA GLY A 153 -0.41 -12.88 -7.70
C GLY A 153 0.60 -12.30 -6.71
N GLY A 154 1.26 -11.20 -7.09
CA GLY A 154 2.15 -10.45 -6.21
C GLY A 154 1.39 -9.69 -5.12
N ALA A 155 1.99 -9.46 -3.97
CA ALA A 155 1.42 -8.61 -2.94
C ALA A 155 1.40 -7.14 -3.39
N GLY A 156 0.43 -6.35 -2.93
CA GLY A 156 0.44 -4.88 -3.05
C GLY A 156 1.44 -4.26 -2.08
N GLY A 157 2.03 -3.12 -2.45
CA GLY A 157 2.91 -2.33 -1.58
C GLY A 157 2.13 -1.55 -0.54
N ALA A 158 2.76 -1.23 0.58
CA ALA A 158 2.15 -0.39 1.61
C ALA A 158 1.99 1.06 1.14
N GLY A 159 0.96 1.74 1.62
CA GLY A 159 0.85 3.18 1.50
C GLY A 159 1.85 3.88 2.42
N GLY A 160 2.35 5.04 2.02
CA GLY A 160 3.26 5.84 2.81
C GLY A 160 2.58 6.49 4.03
N ASP A 161 3.32 6.67 5.09
CA ASP A 161 2.88 7.40 6.27
C ASP A 161 2.89 8.92 6.03
N SER A 162 2.09 9.64 6.80
CA SER A 162 2.10 11.11 6.80
C SER A 162 2.19 11.65 8.22
N SER A 163 2.81 12.84 8.39
CA SER A 163 2.84 13.49 9.69
C SER A 163 1.57 14.32 9.94
N PHE A 164 1.00 14.98 8.93
CA PHE A 164 -0.12 15.92 9.10
C PHE A 164 -1.23 15.74 8.07
N ALA A 165 -0.92 15.18 6.87
CA ALA A 165 -1.92 14.84 5.86
C ALA A 165 -2.50 13.44 6.10
N ASN A 166 -3.37 12.98 5.23
CA ASN A 166 -3.88 11.62 5.31
C ASN A 166 -2.76 10.61 5.05
N GLY A 167 -2.79 9.48 5.72
CA GLY A 167 -2.01 8.31 5.33
C GLY A 167 -2.43 7.85 3.93
N ALA A 168 -1.51 7.32 3.15
CA ALA A 168 -1.81 6.89 1.79
C ALA A 168 -2.40 5.48 1.75
N ALA A 169 -3.13 5.16 0.69
CA ALA A 169 -3.69 3.84 0.52
C ALA A 169 -2.63 2.80 0.18
N GLY A 170 -2.78 1.58 0.67
CA GLY A 170 -2.01 0.42 0.23
C GLY A 170 -2.40 -0.01 -1.18
N GLY A 171 -1.47 -0.62 -1.91
CA GLY A 171 -1.69 -1.17 -3.23
C GLY A 171 -2.54 -2.43 -3.22
N ALA A 172 -3.26 -2.70 -4.30
CA ALA A 172 -4.00 -3.95 -4.45
C ALA A 172 -3.07 -5.14 -4.66
N GLY A 173 -3.44 -6.32 -4.19
CA GLY A 173 -2.79 -7.58 -4.55
C GLY A 173 -3.06 -7.95 -6.00
N GLY A 174 -2.10 -8.62 -6.64
CA GLY A 174 -2.23 -9.13 -8.00
C GLY A 174 -3.12 -10.38 -8.07
N ALA A 175 -3.72 -10.64 -9.22
CA ALA A 175 -4.52 -11.84 -9.44
C ALA A 175 -3.64 -13.09 -9.62
N GLY A 176 -4.13 -14.24 -9.16
CA GLY A 176 -3.53 -15.54 -9.41
C GLY A 176 -3.64 -15.98 -10.87
N GLY A 177 -2.90 -17.04 -11.22
CA GLY A 177 -2.89 -17.60 -12.58
C GLY A 177 -4.25 -18.09 -13.04
N HIS A 178 -4.49 -18.11 -14.37
CA HIS A 178 -5.77 -18.51 -14.92
C HIS A 178 -6.18 -19.93 -14.56
N LEU A 179 -5.22 -20.85 -14.43
CA LEU A 179 -5.48 -22.26 -14.12
C LEU A 179 -5.27 -22.54 -12.62
N PHE A 180 -4.12 -22.12 -12.11
CA PHE A 180 -3.74 -22.40 -10.73
C PHE A 180 -2.95 -21.23 -10.13
N GLY A 181 -3.41 -20.76 -8.96
CA GLY A 181 -2.67 -19.75 -8.19
C GLY A 181 -3.56 -18.94 -7.28
N ASN A 182 -3.01 -18.56 -6.15
CA ASN A 182 -3.69 -17.69 -5.20
C ASN A 182 -3.57 -16.23 -5.62
N GLY A 183 -4.54 -15.41 -5.25
CA GLY A 183 -4.40 -13.96 -5.31
C GLY A 183 -3.33 -13.46 -4.33
N GLY A 184 -2.68 -12.35 -4.65
CA GLY A 184 -1.75 -11.66 -3.76
C GLY A 184 -2.47 -10.89 -2.66
N SER A 185 -1.85 -10.67 -1.51
CA SER A 185 -2.41 -9.83 -0.45
C SER A 185 -2.43 -8.35 -0.86
N GLY A 186 -3.39 -7.58 -0.36
CA GLY A 186 -3.37 -6.13 -0.41
C GLY A 186 -2.29 -5.54 0.52
N GLY A 187 -1.75 -4.38 0.16
CA GLY A 187 -0.81 -3.62 0.99
C GLY A 187 -1.51 -2.89 2.13
N HIS A 188 -0.79 -2.63 3.21
CA HIS A 188 -1.32 -1.85 4.33
C HIS A 188 -1.52 -0.38 3.96
N GLY A 189 -2.50 0.28 4.56
CA GLY A 189 -2.64 1.72 4.51
C GLY A 189 -1.60 2.42 5.38
N GLY A 190 -1.16 3.60 4.97
CA GLY A 190 -0.19 4.40 5.71
C GLY A 190 -0.80 5.02 6.98
N ALA A 191 0.00 5.11 8.02
CA ALA A 191 -0.39 5.74 9.29
C ALA A 191 -0.28 7.27 9.22
N VAL A 192 -0.99 7.94 10.15
CA VAL A 192 -0.77 9.36 10.41
C VAL A 192 -0.12 9.51 11.79
N THR A 193 1.12 10.01 11.80
CA THR A 193 1.99 9.97 12.98
C THR A 193 1.91 11.21 13.86
N ALA A 194 1.37 12.34 13.38
CA ALA A 194 1.27 13.59 14.12
C ALA A 194 0.16 14.52 13.60
N GLY A 195 0.05 15.71 14.16
CA GLY A 195 -0.86 16.77 13.70
C GLY A 195 -2.33 16.57 14.12
N ASN A 196 -3.17 17.54 13.81
CA ASN A 196 -4.60 17.56 14.15
C ASN A 196 -5.53 17.27 12.95
N THR A 197 -4.95 17.02 11.79
CA THR A 197 -5.66 16.75 10.54
C THR A 197 -5.21 15.39 10.00
N GLY A 198 -5.90 14.85 9.06
CA GLY A 198 -5.58 13.57 8.44
C GLY A 198 -6.21 12.37 9.14
N ILE A 199 -6.54 11.39 8.35
CA ILE A 199 -7.08 10.08 8.73
C ILE A 199 -6.11 8.99 8.26
N GLY A 200 -6.12 7.82 8.87
CA GLY A 200 -5.33 6.68 8.41
C GLY A 200 -5.65 6.29 6.97
N GLY A 201 -4.66 5.82 6.24
CA GLY A 201 -4.82 5.34 4.86
C GLY A 201 -5.64 4.06 4.78
N ALA A 202 -6.34 3.84 3.68
CA ALA A 202 -7.07 2.59 3.45
C ALA A 202 -6.11 1.43 3.15
N GLY A 203 -6.40 0.24 3.64
CA GLY A 203 -5.73 -0.99 3.21
C GLY A 203 -6.08 -1.33 1.76
N GLY A 204 -5.14 -1.92 1.02
CA GLY A 204 -5.35 -2.40 -0.33
C GLY A 204 -6.22 -3.65 -0.38
N VAL A 205 -6.96 -3.85 -1.46
CA VAL A 205 -7.76 -5.07 -1.66
C VAL A 205 -6.86 -6.26 -1.96
N GLY A 206 -7.24 -7.46 -1.52
CA GLY A 206 -6.61 -8.71 -1.92
C GLY A 206 -6.90 -9.03 -3.38
N GLY A 207 -5.97 -9.71 -4.04
CA GLY A 207 -6.15 -10.18 -5.42
C GLY A 207 -7.04 -11.41 -5.50
N ASP A 208 -7.72 -11.60 -6.62
CA ASP A 208 -8.58 -12.77 -6.85
C ASP A 208 -7.77 -13.99 -7.31
N ALA A 209 -8.18 -15.17 -6.89
CA ALA A 209 -7.84 -16.40 -7.60
C ALA A 209 -8.80 -16.56 -8.81
N ARG A 210 -8.39 -17.36 -9.80
CA ARG A 210 -9.22 -17.51 -11.02
C ARG A 210 -9.93 -18.84 -11.10
N LEU A 211 -9.26 -19.93 -11.48
CA LEU A 211 -9.92 -21.24 -11.55
C LEU A 211 -9.71 -22.03 -10.25
N ILE A 212 -8.47 -22.26 -9.87
CA ILE A 212 -8.10 -23.00 -8.65
C ILE A 212 -7.11 -22.17 -7.85
N GLY A 213 -7.47 -21.84 -6.61
CA GLY A 213 -6.62 -21.07 -5.67
C GLY A 213 -7.44 -20.25 -4.71
N HIS A 214 -6.80 -19.73 -3.69
CA HIS A 214 -7.44 -18.89 -2.67
C HIS A 214 -7.33 -17.42 -3.05
N GLY A 215 -8.32 -16.63 -2.71
CA GLY A 215 -8.26 -15.17 -2.76
C GLY A 215 -7.18 -14.64 -1.81
N GLY A 216 -6.55 -13.53 -2.17
CA GLY A 216 -5.60 -12.85 -1.31
C GLY A 216 -6.28 -12.10 -0.18
N ALA A 217 -5.65 -11.99 0.98
CA ALA A 217 -6.17 -11.18 2.09
C ALA A 217 -6.13 -9.68 1.74
N GLY A 218 -7.08 -8.91 2.27
CA GLY A 218 -7.03 -7.45 2.25
C GLY A 218 -5.95 -6.90 3.19
N GLY A 219 -5.41 -5.74 2.87
CA GLY A 219 -4.43 -5.04 3.72
C GLY A 219 -5.09 -4.36 4.93
N ALA A 220 -4.34 -4.18 6.01
CA ALA A 220 -4.82 -3.41 7.15
C ALA A 220 -4.99 -1.92 6.82
N GLY A 221 -5.96 -1.26 7.44
CA GLY A 221 -6.05 0.20 7.44
C GLY A 221 -4.94 0.83 8.27
N GLY A 222 -4.53 2.05 7.91
CA GLY A 222 -3.51 2.81 8.63
C GLY A 222 -4.00 3.34 9.97
N ASP A 223 -3.15 3.32 10.97
CA ASP A 223 -3.44 3.84 12.30
C ASP A 223 -3.38 5.37 12.33
N ARG A 224 -4.00 5.95 13.35
CA ARG A 224 -3.93 7.36 13.64
C ARG A 224 -3.31 7.60 15.02
N ALA A 225 -2.20 8.32 15.06
CA ALA A 225 -1.62 8.75 16.32
C ALA A 225 -2.49 9.78 17.04
N GLY A 226 -2.26 9.97 18.35
CA GLY A 226 -2.97 10.96 19.14
C GLY A 226 -2.72 12.40 18.73
N ALA A 227 -3.71 13.26 18.92
CA ALA A 227 -3.69 14.68 18.57
C ALA A 227 -4.58 15.49 19.53
N LEU A 228 -4.64 16.85 19.38
CA LEU A 228 -5.59 17.64 20.14
C LEU A 228 -7.03 17.21 19.93
N VAL A 229 -7.37 16.86 18.69
CA VAL A 229 -8.69 16.33 18.30
C VAL A 229 -8.51 14.91 17.75
N GLY A 230 -9.25 13.95 18.27
CA GLY A 230 -9.24 12.58 17.75
C GLY A 230 -9.67 12.54 16.29
N ARG A 231 -8.96 11.75 15.49
CA ARG A 231 -9.25 11.51 14.07
C ARG A 231 -9.31 10.02 13.79
N ASP A 232 -9.93 9.66 12.70
CA ASP A 232 -10.27 8.27 12.41
C ASP A 232 -9.07 7.47 11.89
N GLY A 233 -9.04 6.19 12.21
CA GLY A 233 -8.20 5.20 11.56
C GLY A 233 -8.67 4.89 10.15
N GLY A 234 -7.80 4.36 9.30
CA GLY A 234 -8.13 3.95 7.94
C GLY A 234 -8.94 2.66 7.87
N PRO A 235 -9.80 2.48 6.86
CA PRO A 235 -10.51 1.20 6.68
C PRO A 235 -9.55 0.09 6.21
N GLY A 236 -9.83 -1.15 6.59
CA GLY A 236 -9.17 -2.33 6.04
C GLY A 236 -9.61 -2.61 4.61
N GLY A 237 -8.74 -3.24 3.83
CA GLY A 237 -9.04 -3.68 2.46
C GLY A 237 -9.89 -4.94 2.43
N ASN A 238 -10.68 -5.12 1.39
CA ASN A 238 -11.46 -6.34 1.20
C ASN A 238 -10.56 -7.51 0.79
N GLY A 239 -10.93 -8.73 1.17
CA GLY A 239 -10.32 -9.95 0.66
C GLY A 239 -10.72 -10.21 -0.78
N GLY A 240 -9.84 -10.87 -1.55
CA GLY A 240 -10.08 -11.29 -2.92
C GLY A 240 -10.98 -12.53 -3.02
N ALA A 241 -11.59 -12.74 -4.16
CA ALA A 241 -12.41 -13.92 -4.42
C ALA A 241 -11.58 -15.21 -4.54
N GLY A 242 -12.11 -16.33 -4.05
CA GLY A 242 -11.58 -17.67 -4.31
C GLY A 242 -11.76 -18.09 -5.77
N GLY A 243 -11.08 -19.17 -6.16
CA GLY A 243 -11.14 -19.70 -7.52
C GLY A 243 -12.54 -20.19 -7.90
N GLN A 244 -12.87 -20.12 -9.20
CA GLN A 244 -14.20 -20.50 -9.71
C GLN A 244 -14.55 -21.97 -9.47
N LEU A 245 -13.56 -22.86 -9.52
CA LEU A 245 -13.76 -24.28 -9.29
C LEU A 245 -13.47 -24.69 -7.84
N TYR A 246 -12.35 -24.20 -7.30
CA TYR A 246 -11.91 -24.54 -5.95
C TYR A 246 -11.06 -23.42 -5.35
N GLY A 247 -11.41 -23.03 -4.11
CA GLY A 247 -10.60 -22.12 -3.33
C GLY A 247 -11.42 -21.27 -2.37
N ASN A 248 -10.82 -20.91 -1.25
CA ASN A 248 -11.44 -20.04 -0.27
C ASN A 248 -11.32 -18.57 -0.71
N GLY A 249 -12.29 -17.77 -0.33
CA GLY A 249 -12.15 -16.31 -0.36
C GLY A 249 -11.04 -15.86 0.59
N GLY A 250 -10.40 -14.73 0.27
CA GLY A 250 -9.41 -14.11 1.13
C GLY A 250 -10.07 -13.37 2.30
N ASP A 251 -9.39 -13.31 3.44
CA ASP A 251 -9.88 -12.55 4.59
C ASP A 251 -9.83 -11.04 4.32
N GLY A 252 -10.77 -10.29 4.88
CA GLY A 252 -10.72 -8.83 4.92
C GLY A 252 -9.64 -8.33 5.88
N GLY A 253 -8.99 -7.23 5.54
CA GLY A 253 -7.99 -6.59 6.38
C GLY A 253 -8.63 -5.88 7.59
N PRO A 254 -7.94 -5.82 8.75
CA PRO A 254 -8.45 -5.07 9.90
C PRO A 254 -8.45 -3.55 9.62
N GLY A 255 -9.35 -2.83 10.25
CA GLY A 255 -9.34 -1.36 10.27
C GLY A 255 -8.22 -0.83 11.18
N GLY A 256 -7.69 0.34 10.84
CA GLY A 256 -6.69 1.05 11.64
C GLY A 256 -7.27 1.64 12.93
N GLN A 257 -6.43 1.87 13.92
CA GLN A 257 -6.83 2.47 15.19
C GLN A 257 -7.18 3.96 15.05
N GLY A 258 -8.20 4.42 15.77
CA GLY A 258 -8.53 5.83 15.90
C GLY A 258 -7.54 6.56 16.81
N GLY A 259 -7.28 7.83 16.50
CA GLY A 259 -6.35 8.68 17.25
C GLY A 259 -6.88 9.08 18.62
N GLN A 260 -6.00 9.09 19.63
CA GLN A 260 -6.31 9.61 20.96
C GLN A 260 -6.49 11.13 20.92
N ALA A 261 -7.42 11.68 21.68
CA ALA A 261 -7.58 13.11 21.85
C ALA A 261 -6.94 13.58 23.16
N PHE A 262 -6.05 14.58 23.09
CA PHE A 262 -5.37 15.13 24.26
C PHE A 262 -6.00 16.44 24.77
N GLY A 263 -6.87 17.08 23.99
CA GLY A 263 -7.59 18.27 24.41
C GLY A 263 -8.68 17.98 25.42
N ALA A 264 -8.83 18.84 26.46
CA ALA A 264 -9.95 18.73 27.40
C ALA A 264 -11.29 18.78 26.64
N ASN A 265 -12.19 17.85 26.92
CA ASN A 265 -13.50 17.68 26.27
C ASN A 265 -13.46 17.25 24.78
N ASN A 266 -12.31 16.86 24.23
CA ASN A 266 -12.24 16.32 22.89
C ASN A 266 -12.49 14.80 22.88
N ILE A 267 -13.21 14.35 21.87
CA ILE A 267 -13.55 12.94 21.65
C ILE A 267 -12.42 12.27 20.89
N GLY A 268 -12.04 11.05 21.24
CA GLY A 268 -11.12 10.23 20.47
C GLY A 268 -11.66 9.93 19.09
N GLY A 269 -10.79 9.66 18.14
CA GLY A 269 -11.17 9.25 16.80
C GLY A 269 -11.82 7.87 16.76
N THR A 270 -12.64 7.61 15.74
CA THR A 270 -13.20 6.27 15.52
C THR A 270 -12.14 5.33 14.95
N GLY A 271 -12.23 4.04 15.26
CA GLY A 271 -11.47 3.03 14.55
C GLY A 271 -11.98 2.88 13.13
N GLY A 272 -11.09 2.53 12.22
CA GLY A 272 -11.45 2.22 10.83
C GLY A 272 -12.34 0.98 10.75
N ALA A 273 -13.22 0.90 9.75
CA ALA A 273 -13.99 -0.31 9.49
C ALA A 273 -13.07 -1.45 9.04
N GLY A 274 -13.37 -2.69 9.42
CA GLY A 274 -12.74 -3.87 8.84
C GLY A 274 -13.17 -4.07 7.39
N GLY A 275 -12.31 -4.66 6.57
CA GLY A 275 -12.63 -5.03 5.21
C GLY A 275 -13.54 -6.27 5.14
N ASN A 276 -14.30 -6.42 4.08
CA ASN A 276 -15.13 -7.60 3.86
C ASN A 276 -14.28 -8.81 3.46
N GLY A 277 -14.69 -10.01 3.89
CA GLY A 277 -14.12 -11.24 3.35
C GLY A 277 -14.51 -11.45 1.89
N GLY A 278 -13.63 -12.08 1.12
CA GLY A 278 -13.91 -12.45 -0.27
C GLY A 278 -14.83 -13.65 -0.38
N PRO A 279 -15.63 -13.77 -1.45
CA PRO A 279 -16.49 -14.94 -1.66
C PRO A 279 -15.69 -16.17 -2.11
N ALA A 280 -16.19 -17.37 -1.79
CA ALA A 280 -15.90 -18.60 -2.53
C ALA A 280 -16.96 -18.77 -3.63
N ILE A 281 -16.62 -19.45 -4.75
CA ILE A 281 -17.56 -19.51 -5.89
C ILE A 281 -18.25 -20.86 -5.99
N LEU A 282 -17.57 -21.94 -6.29
CA LEU A 282 -18.17 -23.26 -6.40
C LEU A 282 -17.85 -24.15 -5.19
N SER A 283 -16.60 -24.21 -4.80
CA SER A 283 -16.15 -25.06 -3.69
C SER A 283 -15.09 -24.35 -2.88
N GLY A 284 -15.33 -24.13 -1.61
CA GLY A 284 -14.47 -23.43 -0.65
C GLY A 284 -15.30 -22.69 0.39
N ASN A 285 -14.61 -22.07 1.32
CA ASN A 285 -15.22 -21.21 2.33
C ASN A 285 -15.05 -19.73 1.96
N GLY A 286 -16.04 -18.91 2.24
CA GLY A 286 -15.85 -17.46 2.21
C GLY A 286 -14.78 -17.02 3.20
N GLY A 287 -14.07 -15.95 2.87
CA GLY A 287 -13.10 -15.32 3.77
C GLY A 287 -13.77 -14.67 4.97
N ASN A 288 -13.04 -14.54 6.07
CA ASN A 288 -13.54 -13.84 7.25
C ASN A 288 -13.54 -12.32 7.00
N GLY A 289 -14.50 -11.61 7.61
CA GLY A 289 -14.44 -10.16 7.67
C GLY A 289 -13.30 -9.70 8.59
N GLY A 290 -12.65 -8.59 8.25
CA GLY A 290 -11.61 -7.98 9.06
C GLY A 290 -12.19 -7.39 10.36
N ALA A 291 -11.42 -7.40 11.43
CA ALA A 291 -11.81 -6.73 12.66
C ALA A 291 -11.85 -5.20 12.46
N GLY A 292 -12.80 -4.53 13.09
CA GLY A 292 -12.78 -3.07 13.18
C GLY A 292 -11.62 -2.59 14.04
N GLY A 293 -11.08 -1.42 13.72
CA GLY A 293 -10.03 -0.77 14.51
C GLY A 293 -10.54 -0.31 15.87
N ALA A 294 -9.66 -0.27 16.86
CA ALA A 294 -10.01 0.26 18.17
C ALA A 294 -10.23 1.79 18.11
N PRO A 295 -11.20 2.33 18.85
CA PRO A 295 -11.35 3.78 18.95
C PRO A 295 -10.22 4.39 19.78
N GLY A 296 -9.90 5.67 19.51
CA GLY A 296 -8.99 6.46 20.33
C GLY A 296 -9.65 6.86 21.66
N THR A 297 -8.86 7.07 22.70
CA THR A 297 -9.35 7.59 23.98
C THR A 297 -9.58 9.10 23.91
N GLY A 298 -10.64 9.58 24.56
CA GLY A 298 -10.92 11.02 24.69
C GLY A 298 -10.03 11.72 25.74
N GLY A 299 -10.03 13.06 25.75
CA GLY A 299 -9.30 13.86 26.72
C GLY A 299 -9.74 13.61 28.18
N THR A 300 -8.91 14.02 29.15
CA THR A 300 -8.98 13.61 30.56
C THR A 300 -10.32 13.84 31.28
N LEU A 301 -11.11 14.84 30.90
CA LEU A 301 -12.47 15.03 31.47
C LEU A 301 -13.46 13.99 30.93
N GLN A 302 -13.22 13.44 29.77
CA GLN A 302 -14.07 12.41 29.18
C GLN A 302 -13.68 11.00 29.62
N ALA A 303 -12.41 10.78 29.99
CA ALA A 303 -11.96 9.51 30.54
C ALA A 303 -12.65 9.19 31.87
N ALA A 304 -13.01 10.18 32.67
CA ALA A 304 -13.76 10.00 33.92
C ALA A 304 -15.27 9.67 33.72
N VAL A 305 -15.82 10.05 32.57
CA VAL A 305 -17.22 9.79 32.18
C VAL A 305 -17.33 8.64 31.20
N SER A 306 -16.21 8.20 30.63
CA SER A 306 -16.15 7.35 29.44
C SER A 306 -16.53 5.89 29.65
N GLY A 307 -16.64 5.40 30.89
CA GLY A 307 -17.21 4.07 31.12
C GLY A 307 -18.66 3.95 30.61
N LEU A 308 -19.40 5.07 30.52
CA LEU A 308 -20.79 5.12 30.04
C LEU A 308 -20.92 5.69 28.62
N VAL A 309 -19.99 6.55 28.18
CA VAL A 309 -20.09 7.31 26.93
C VAL A 309 -19.23 6.70 25.81
N THR A 310 -18.18 5.95 26.14
CA THR A 310 -17.33 5.25 25.15
C THR A 310 -18.14 4.26 24.30
N ALA A 311 -19.21 3.69 24.88
CA ALA A 311 -20.13 2.82 24.14
C ALA A 311 -21.02 3.57 23.14
N LEU A 312 -21.15 4.91 23.26
CA LEU A 312 -22.06 5.70 22.42
C LEU A 312 -21.35 6.52 21.33
N PHE A 313 -20.09 6.92 21.53
CA PHE A 313 -19.41 7.90 20.65
C PHE A 313 -18.01 7.48 20.19
N GLY A 314 -17.44 6.47 20.79
CA GLY A 314 -16.17 5.87 20.35
C GLY A 314 -16.36 4.39 20.06
N ALA A 315 -17.30 4.06 19.18
CA ALA A 315 -17.49 2.66 18.80
C ALA A 315 -16.27 2.13 18.03
N PRO A 316 -15.84 0.89 18.31
CA PRO A 316 -14.87 0.23 17.44
C PRO A 316 -15.40 0.19 16.01
N GLY A 317 -14.52 0.18 15.03
CA GLY A 317 -14.89 0.00 13.63
C GLY A 317 -15.74 -1.25 13.45
N GLN A 318 -16.66 -1.21 12.48
CA GLN A 318 -17.51 -2.38 12.20
C GLN A 318 -16.63 -3.52 11.64
N PRO A 319 -16.79 -4.75 12.09
CA PRO A 319 -16.22 -5.89 11.40
C PRO A 319 -16.70 -5.92 9.96
N GLY A 320 -15.87 -6.38 9.04
CA GLY A 320 -16.30 -6.65 7.67
C GLY A 320 -17.28 -7.83 7.62
N ASP A 321 -18.09 -7.88 6.56
CA ASP A 321 -18.97 -9.02 6.32
C ASP A 321 -18.14 -10.27 5.99
N THR A 322 -18.54 -11.42 6.49
CA THR A 322 -17.94 -12.70 6.09
C THR A 322 -18.30 -13.01 4.65
N GLY A 323 -17.35 -13.57 3.90
CA GLY A 323 -17.65 -14.08 2.56
C GLY A 323 -18.68 -15.20 2.60
N GLN A 324 -19.47 -15.32 1.55
CA GLN A 324 -20.46 -16.38 1.46
C GLN A 324 -19.77 -17.72 1.14
N PRO A 325 -20.17 -18.81 1.78
CA PRO A 325 -19.70 -20.12 1.39
C PRO A 325 -20.21 -20.45 -0.03
N GLY A 326 -19.37 -21.09 -0.84
CA GLY A 326 -19.71 -21.60 -2.16
C GLY A 326 -20.45 -22.91 -2.10
#